data_40d782c4fd10b8f3acd972c746d15e88
#
_entry.id   40d782c4fd10b8f3acd972c746d15e88
#
_cell.length_a   1.000
_cell.length_b   1.000
_cell.length_c   1.000
_cell.angle_alpha   90.00
_cell.angle_beta   90.00
_cell.angle_gamma   90.00
#
_symmetry.space_group_name_H-M   'P 1'
#
loop_
_entity.id
_entity.type
_entity.pdbx_description
1 polymer ?
#
loop_
_entity_poly.entity_id
_entity_poly.type
_entity_poly.pdbx_seq_one_letter_code
_entity_poly.pdbx_strand_id
1 'polypeptide(L)'
;MNIKETELREYFELMENRPELFVENELIPIEKDIEIIKKFTAETGKKIGVVYHSRYNMMITDLITPKNEKPYVYERIIPDSEGSVVTVVKCKDKFVLLKQFRHALRKYQYGFVRGYGEQGLSAKENAVKEIQEETGGKATERIYLGEIVADSGLTGGIAAVYLCKAENVSQKNGYEGIQELVLLEEHELVQWIASGKINDGFTLSAYALYCAYVQKNGFPF
;
A
#
# COMPACT_ATOMS: atom_id res chain seq x y z
N MET A 1 12.93 -27.03 17.86
CA MET A 1 13.41 -26.26 16.69
C MET A 1 13.68 -24.84 17.14
N ASN A 2 14.89 -24.35 16.95
CA ASN A 2 15.29 -23.03 17.46
C ASN A 2 14.60 -21.96 16.58
N ILE A 3 13.97 -20.95 17.17
CA ILE A 3 13.22 -19.89 16.46
C ILE A 3 14.09 -19.24 15.36
N LYS A 4 15.38 -19.06 15.62
CA LYS A 4 16.34 -18.49 14.65
C LYS A 4 16.53 -19.32 13.37
N GLU A 5 16.44 -20.65 13.44
CA GLU A 5 16.53 -21.54 12.28
C GLU A 5 15.27 -21.50 11.42
N THR A 6 14.11 -21.23 12.03
CA THR A 6 12.84 -21.09 11.31
C THR A 6 12.79 -19.81 10.50
N GLU A 7 13.19 -18.67 11.09
CA GLU A 7 13.24 -17.35 10.43
C GLU A 7 14.15 -17.36 9.18
N LEU A 8 15.32 -17.98 9.25
CA LEU A 8 16.23 -18.12 8.11
C LEU A 8 15.73 -19.12 7.07
N ARG A 9 15.12 -20.23 7.48
CA ARG A 9 14.56 -21.19 6.53
C ARG A 9 13.45 -20.56 5.69
N GLU A 10 12.50 -19.89 6.33
CA GLU A 10 11.42 -19.19 5.63
C GLU A 10 11.95 -18.09 4.70
N TYR A 11 13.04 -17.43 5.09
CA TYR A 11 13.69 -16.40 4.28
C TYR A 11 14.31 -16.96 2.99
N PHE A 12 15.00 -18.09 3.05
CA PHE A 12 15.55 -18.74 1.86
C PHE A 12 14.46 -19.36 0.98
N GLU A 13 13.44 -19.98 1.58
CA GLU A 13 12.25 -20.44 0.85
C GLU A 13 11.56 -19.28 0.13
N LEU A 14 11.51 -18.11 0.74
CA LEU A 14 10.96 -16.90 0.12
C LEU A 14 11.80 -16.40 -1.05
N MET A 15 13.14 -16.46 -0.96
CA MET A 15 14.03 -16.11 -2.09
C MET A 15 13.79 -17.00 -3.31
N GLU A 16 13.49 -18.28 -3.09
CA GLU A 16 13.20 -19.24 -4.17
C GLU A 16 11.81 -19.01 -4.76
N ASN A 17 10.80 -18.76 -3.91
CA ASN A 17 9.40 -18.67 -4.32
C ASN A 17 9.01 -17.28 -4.85
N ARG A 18 9.72 -16.22 -4.41
CA ARG A 18 9.47 -14.82 -4.77
C ARG A 18 10.77 -14.10 -5.12
N PRO A 19 11.48 -14.52 -6.17
CA PRO A 19 12.80 -13.97 -6.54
C PRO A 19 12.73 -12.47 -6.90
N GLU A 20 11.58 -11.97 -7.30
CA GLU A 20 11.36 -10.55 -7.58
C GLU A 20 11.59 -9.64 -6.35
N LEU A 21 11.46 -10.16 -5.14
CA LEU A 21 11.75 -9.45 -3.89
C LEU A 21 13.25 -9.34 -3.58
N PHE A 22 14.09 -10.11 -4.30
CA PHE A 22 15.53 -10.26 -4.04
C PHE A 22 16.37 -9.99 -5.28
N VAL A 23 15.88 -9.06 -6.12
CA VAL A 23 16.63 -8.59 -7.31
C VAL A 23 17.94 -7.98 -6.86
N GLU A 24 19.03 -8.42 -7.49
CA GLU A 24 20.37 -7.98 -7.13
C GLU A 24 20.63 -6.51 -7.46
N ASN A 25 21.38 -5.87 -6.57
CA ASN A 25 21.85 -4.51 -6.78
C ASN A 25 23.29 -4.39 -6.29
N GLU A 26 24.19 -3.89 -7.14
CA GLU A 26 25.62 -3.82 -6.83
C GLU A 26 25.96 -2.82 -5.72
N LEU A 27 25.12 -1.82 -5.47
CA LEU A 27 25.33 -0.80 -4.42
C LEU A 27 24.84 -1.27 -3.06
N ILE A 28 23.75 -2.02 -3.04
CA ILE A 28 23.10 -2.54 -1.82
C ILE A 28 22.87 -4.06 -1.94
N PRO A 29 23.92 -4.87 -2.11
CA PRO A 29 23.78 -6.32 -2.30
C PRO A 29 23.25 -6.97 -1.03
N ILE A 30 22.29 -7.89 -1.22
CA ILE A 30 21.76 -8.73 -0.14
C ILE A 30 22.70 -9.90 0.07
N GLU A 31 23.16 -10.11 1.30
CA GLU A 31 23.95 -11.28 1.67
C GLU A 31 23.11 -12.55 1.61
N LYS A 32 23.61 -13.57 0.90
CA LYS A 32 22.94 -14.85 0.72
C LYS A 32 23.74 -16.04 1.29
N ASP A 33 24.99 -15.80 1.73
CA ASP A 33 25.77 -16.83 2.38
C ASP A 33 25.28 -17.03 3.83
N ILE A 34 24.74 -18.22 4.08
CA ILE A 34 24.16 -18.57 5.38
C ILE A 34 25.17 -18.52 6.52
N GLU A 35 26.42 -18.83 6.25
CA GLU A 35 27.46 -18.83 7.29
C GLU A 35 27.90 -17.41 7.64
N ILE A 36 27.93 -16.49 6.66
CA ILE A 36 28.14 -15.06 6.90
C ILE A 36 27.00 -14.49 7.71
N ILE A 37 25.75 -14.80 7.34
CA ILE A 37 24.55 -14.36 8.06
C ILE A 37 24.57 -14.85 9.51
N LYS A 38 24.85 -16.15 9.73
CA LYS A 38 24.92 -16.73 11.09
C LYS A 38 26.00 -16.07 11.94
N LYS A 39 27.19 -15.85 11.36
CA LYS A 39 28.31 -15.18 12.03
C LYS A 39 27.87 -13.74 12.42
N PHE A 40 27.35 -12.96 11.49
CA PHE A 40 26.88 -11.60 11.76
C PHE A 40 25.83 -11.57 12.87
N THR A 41 24.84 -12.48 12.81
CA THR A 41 23.81 -12.60 13.84
C THR A 41 24.41 -12.95 15.21
N ALA A 42 25.38 -13.85 15.26
CA ALA A 42 26.04 -14.23 16.51
C ALA A 42 26.84 -13.07 17.14
N GLU A 43 27.54 -12.30 16.29
CA GLU A 43 28.38 -11.17 16.74
C GLU A 43 27.55 -9.95 17.17
N THR A 44 26.42 -9.68 16.49
CA THR A 44 25.67 -8.45 16.67
C THR A 44 24.37 -8.59 17.45
N GLY A 45 23.84 -9.80 17.57
CA GLY A 45 22.53 -10.09 18.13
C GLY A 45 21.35 -9.67 17.23
N LYS A 46 21.62 -9.10 16.05
CA LYS A 46 20.58 -8.66 15.10
C LYS A 46 19.98 -9.86 14.39
N LYS A 47 18.67 -9.82 14.16
CA LYS A 47 17.96 -10.86 13.43
C LYS A 47 18.03 -10.60 11.93
N ILE A 48 18.22 -11.66 11.15
CA ILE A 48 18.13 -11.65 9.68
C ILE A 48 17.15 -12.73 9.27
N GLY A 49 16.30 -12.42 8.28
CA GLY A 49 15.30 -13.36 7.79
C GLY A 49 13.88 -12.81 7.86
N VAL A 50 12.90 -13.71 7.84
CA VAL A 50 11.48 -13.35 8.06
C VAL A 50 11.24 -13.27 9.55
N VAL A 51 11.22 -12.05 10.09
CA VAL A 51 11.13 -11.81 11.54
C VAL A 51 9.70 -11.72 12.06
N TYR A 52 8.75 -11.49 11.17
CA TYR A 52 7.32 -11.54 11.45
C TYR A 52 6.55 -11.88 10.18
N HIS A 53 5.55 -12.75 10.30
CA HIS A 53 4.65 -13.10 9.22
C HIS A 53 3.22 -13.22 9.73
N SER A 54 2.29 -12.55 9.06
CA SER A 54 0.85 -12.63 9.28
C SER A 54 0.15 -12.81 7.94
N ARG A 55 -1.16 -13.02 7.96
CA ARG A 55 -1.95 -13.09 6.72
C ARG A 55 -1.98 -11.81 5.88
N TYR A 56 -1.46 -10.69 6.41
CA TYR A 56 -1.50 -9.39 5.72
C TYR A 56 -0.12 -8.91 5.30
N ASN A 57 0.88 -9.13 6.14
CA ASN A 57 2.21 -8.57 5.95
C ASN A 57 3.27 -9.52 6.46
N MET A 58 4.40 -9.45 5.82
CA MET A 58 5.65 -10.07 6.22
C MET A 58 6.67 -8.97 6.50
N MET A 59 7.38 -9.07 7.63
CA MET A 59 8.53 -8.20 7.91
C MET A 59 9.80 -9.00 7.68
N ILE A 60 10.62 -8.50 6.78
CA ILE A 60 11.90 -9.10 6.39
C ILE A 60 13.02 -8.20 6.86
N THR A 61 14.09 -8.83 7.31
CA THR A 61 15.32 -8.16 7.71
C THR A 61 16.45 -8.70 6.86
N ASP A 62 16.97 -7.90 5.94
CA ASP A 62 18.07 -8.26 5.06
C ASP A 62 19.41 -7.85 5.67
N LEU A 63 20.45 -8.66 5.47
CA LEU A 63 21.84 -8.25 5.69
C LEU A 63 22.37 -7.65 4.39
N ILE A 64 22.71 -6.36 4.43
CA ILE A 64 23.29 -5.66 3.29
C ILE A 64 24.81 -5.59 3.46
N THR A 65 25.55 -6.00 2.43
CA THR A 65 27.03 -6.10 2.44
C THR A 65 27.65 -5.25 1.33
N PRO A 66 27.60 -3.91 1.41
CA PRO A 66 28.16 -3.04 0.38
C PRO A 66 29.69 -3.11 0.36
N LYS A 67 30.29 -2.94 -0.83
CA LYS A 67 31.74 -3.12 -1.04
C LYS A 67 32.61 -2.20 -0.19
N ASN A 68 32.18 -0.95 0.07
CA ASN A 68 32.99 0.10 0.68
C ASN A 68 32.46 0.57 2.03
N GLU A 69 31.48 -0.12 2.59
CA GLU A 69 30.83 0.25 3.86
C GLU A 69 30.74 -0.98 4.78
N LYS A 70 30.47 -0.73 6.04
CA LYS A 70 30.21 -1.83 6.98
C LYS A 70 28.88 -2.48 6.68
N PRO A 71 28.77 -3.80 6.83
CA PRO A 71 27.48 -4.48 6.74
C PRO A 71 26.46 -3.90 7.69
N TYR A 72 25.22 -3.77 7.21
CA TYR A 72 24.11 -3.26 8.01
C TYR A 72 22.83 -4.06 7.75
N VAL A 73 21.86 -3.88 8.64
CA VAL A 73 20.54 -4.52 8.55
C VAL A 73 19.56 -3.55 7.91
N TYR A 74 18.81 -4.03 6.92
CA TYR A 74 17.71 -3.29 6.30
C TYR A 74 16.40 -4.02 6.59
N GLU A 75 15.45 -3.30 7.19
CA GLU A 75 14.12 -3.80 7.51
C GLU A 75 13.12 -3.35 6.45
N ARG A 76 12.32 -4.29 5.94
CA ARG A 76 11.26 -3.98 4.98
C ARG A 76 9.99 -4.77 5.25
N ILE A 77 8.85 -4.15 4.98
CA ILE A 77 7.53 -4.76 5.09
C ILE A 77 7.05 -5.11 3.69
N ILE A 78 6.71 -6.37 3.49
CA ILE A 78 6.15 -6.89 2.25
C ILE A 78 4.69 -7.23 2.50
N PRO A 79 3.74 -6.63 1.76
CA PRO A 79 2.35 -7.09 1.78
C PRO A 79 2.23 -8.53 1.28
N ASP A 80 1.43 -9.32 1.95
CA ASP A 80 1.15 -10.71 1.56
C ASP A 80 -0.10 -10.83 0.67
N SER A 81 -0.43 -9.73 -0.01
CA SER A 81 -1.57 -9.65 -0.93
C SER A 81 -1.21 -8.85 -2.18
N GLU A 82 -1.73 -9.33 -3.31
CA GLU A 82 -1.72 -8.60 -4.58
C GLU A 82 -3.05 -7.86 -4.77
N GLY A 83 -3.07 -6.85 -5.67
CA GLY A 83 -4.31 -6.17 -6.04
C GLY A 83 -4.79 -5.10 -5.07
N SER A 84 -3.91 -4.56 -4.23
CA SER A 84 -4.21 -3.37 -3.43
C SER A 84 -4.61 -2.21 -4.33
N VAL A 85 -5.60 -1.42 -3.90
CA VAL A 85 -6.20 -0.39 -4.74
C VAL A 85 -6.51 0.89 -3.97
N VAL A 86 -6.40 2.01 -4.67
CA VAL A 86 -6.95 3.32 -4.27
C VAL A 86 -7.90 3.79 -5.38
N THR A 87 -9.09 4.23 -5.02
CA THR A 87 -10.10 4.65 -6.00
C THR A 87 -10.47 6.11 -5.82
N VAL A 88 -10.16 6.91 -6.83
CA VAL A 88 -10.72 8.27 -6.96
C VAL A 88 -12.15 8.12 -7.45
N VAL A 89 -13.10 8.16 -6.52
CA VAL A 89 -14.53 7.95 -6.84
C VAL A 89 -15.20 9.29 -7.08
N LYS A 90 -15.92 9.41 -8.21
CA LYS A 90 -16.82 10.53 -8.52
C LYS A 90 -18.27 10.07 -8.51
N CYS A 91 -19.11 10.83 -7.83
CA CYS A 91 -20.55 10.67 -7.81
C CYS A 91 -21.22 12.03 -8.05
N LYS A 92 -22.01 12.18 -9.13
CA LYS A 92 -22.62 13.46 -9.53
C LYS A 92 -21.59 14.60 -9.57
N ASP A 93 -20.46 14.36 -10.25
CA ASP A 93 -19.32 15.28 -10.40
C ASP A 93 -18.54 15.62 -9.11
N LYS A 94 -18.97 15.14 -7.95
CA LYS A 94 -18.28 15.32 -6.68
C LYS A 94 -17.36 14.16 -6.35
N PHE A 95 -16.24 14.47 -5.70
CA PHE A 95 -15.34 13.46 -5.16
C PHE A 95 -15.94 12.84 -3.90
N VAL A 96 -15.89 11.53 -3.82
CA VAL A 96 -16.30 10.75 -2.65
C VAL A 96 -15.10 10.51 -1.76
N LEU A 97 -15.16 10.96 -0.53
CA LEU A 97 -14.15 10.70 0.49
C LEU A 97 -14.80 10.06 1.71
N LEU A 98 -13.97 9.35 2.45
CA LEU A 98 -14.36 8.74 3.72
C LEU A 98 -13.59 9.39 4.86
N LYS A 99 -14.30 9.72 5.94
CA LYS A 99 -13.69 10.02 7.23
C LYS A 99 -13.58 8.73 8.01
N GLN A 100 -12.38 8.19 8.12
CA GLN A 100 -12.13 6.88 8.72
C GLN A 100 -11.14 6.98 9.88
N PHE A 101 -11.40 6.23 10.94
CA PHE A 101 -10.45 6.11 12.05
C PHE A 101 -9.29 5.21 11.63
N ARG A 102 -8.11 5.79 11.45
CA ARG A 102 -6.89 5.05 11.11
C ARG A 102 -6.23 4.52 12.37
N HIS A 103 -6.31 3.21 12.55
CA HIS A 103 -5.85 2.53 13.78
C HIS A 103 -4.37 2.81 14.07
N ALA A 104 -3.49 2.76 13.06
CA ALA A 104 -2.06 3.02 13.22
C ALA A 104 -1.75 4.45 13.71
N LEU A 105 -2.56 5.43 13.30
CA LEU A 105 -2.40 6.84 13.69
C LEU A 105 -3.21 7.24 14.93
N ARG A 106 -4.17 6.38 15.34
CA ARG A 106 -5.11 6.63 16.44
C ARG A 106 -5.91 7.92 16.28
N LYS A 107 -6.23 8.30 15.03
CA LYS A 107 -7.01 9.49 14.69
C LYS A 107 -7.83 9.30 13.43
N TYR A 108 -8.82 10.18 13.23
CA TYR A 108 -9.57 10.24 11.99
C TYR A 108 -8.75 10.91 10.88
N GLN A 109 -8.86 10.36 9.67
CA GLN A 109 -8.35 10.98 8.43
C GLN A 109 -9.45 10.96 7.37
N TYR A 110 -9.38 11.94 6.47
CA TYR A 110 -10.14 11.93 5.23
C TYR A 110 -9.29 11.33 4.12
N GLY A 111 -9.87 10.43 3.35
CA GLY A 111 -9.18 9.79 2.23
C GLY A 111 -10.14 9.20 1.21
N PHE A 112 -9.60 8.87 0.05
CA PHE A 112 -10.32 8.10 -0.96
C PHE A 112 -10.58 6.67 -0.49
N VAL A 113 -11.57 6.03 -1.12
CA VAL A 113 -11.88 4.60 -0.96
C VAL A 113 -10.64 3.78 -1.31
N ARG A 114 -10.27 2.82 -0.46
CA ARG A 114 -9.10 1.99 -0.70
C ARG A 114 -9.20 0.66 0.02
N GLY A 115 -8.65 -0.37 -0.59
CA GLY A 115 -8.62 -1.69 -0.01
C GLY A 115 -7.33 -2.44 -0.22
N TYR A 116 -7.13 -3.39 0.67
CA TYR A 116 -6.11 -4.42 0.53
C TYR A 116 -6.48 -5.36 -0.62
N GLY A 117 -5.48 -5.93 -1.28
CA GLY A 117 -5.73 -6.97 -2.27
C GLY A 117 -6.35 -8.21 -1.65
N GLU A 118 -7.26 -8.84 -2.37
CA GLU A 118 -7.83 -10.13 -2.01
C GLU A 118 -7.37 -11.21 -2.98
N GLN A 119 -7.07 -12.38 -2.45
CA GLN A 119 -6.66 -13.51 -3.27
C GLN A 119 -7.71 -13.85 -4.31
N GLY A 120 -7.30 -13.92 -5.57
CA GLY A 120 -8.18 -14.24 -6.70
C GLY A 120 -8.93 -13.04 -7.30
N LEU A 121 -8.78 -11.83 -6.76
CA LEU A 121 -9.33 -10.61 -7.35
C LEU A 121 -8.22 -9.77 -8.01
N SER A 122 -8.46 -9.31 -9.22
CA SER A 122 -7.64 -8.26 -9.82
C SER A 122 -7.86 -6.92 -9.10
N ALA A 123 -6.90 -6.00 -9.17
CA ALA A 123 -7.05 -4.65 -8.61
C ALA A 123 -8.30 -3.91 -9.14
N LYS A 124 -8.68 -4.17 -10.41
CA LYS A 124 -9.90 -3.61 -11.01
C LYS A 124 -11.18 -4.14 -10.38
N GLU A 125 -11.23 -5.42 -10.06
CA GLU A 125 -12.37 -6.05 -9.38
C GLU A 125 -12.41 -5.62 -7.91
N ASN A 126 -11.25 -5.56 -7.27
CA ASN A 126 -11.14 -5.06 -5.91
C ASN A 126 -11.62 -3.60 -5.79
N ALA A 127 -11.30 -2.73 -6.76
CA ALA A 127 -11.81 -1.35 -6.79
C ALA A 127 -13.35 -1.29 -6.76
N VAL A 128 -14.03 -2.18 -7.49
CA VAL A 128 -15.52 -2.25 -7.49
C VAL A 128 -16.04 -2.73 -6.15
N LYS A 129 -15.40 -3.76 -5.61
CA LYS A 129 -15.76 -4.33 -4.32
C LYS A 129 -15.66 -3.30 -3.20
N GLU A 130 -14.52 -2.61 -3.10
CA GLU A 130 -14.29 -1.59 -2.07
C GLU A 130 -15.30 -0.43 -2.16
N ILE A 131 -15.61 0.05 -3.37
CA ILE A 131 -16.65 1.07 -3.56
C ILE A 131 -17.99 0.57 -3.01
N GLN A 132 -18.37 -0.67 -3.31
CA GLN A 132 -19.62 -1.24 -2.82
C GLN A 132 -19.60 -1.45 -1.29
N GLU A 133 -18.49 -1.89 -0.72
CA GLU A 133 -18.37 -2.17 0.71
C GLU A 133 -18.30 -0.91 1.55
N GLU A 134 -17.47 0.05 1.16
CA GLU A 134 -17.26 1.27 1.94
C GLU A 134 -18.31 2.36 1.69
N THR A 135 -18.94 2.39 0.50
CA THR A 135 -19.87 3.46 0.13
C THR A 135 -21.29 2.99 -0.24
N GLY A 136 -21.52 1.68 -0.36
CA GLY A 136 -22.76 1.15 -0.90
C GLY A 136 -23.02 1.49 -2.37
N GLY A 137 -22.10 2.23 -3.01
CA GLY A 137 -22.24 2.70 -4.38
C GLY A 137 -22.01 1.60 -5.41
N LYS A 138 -22.58 1.82 -6.60
CA LYS A 138 -22.36 0.96 -7.77
C LYS A 138 -21.38 1.62 -8.72
N ALA A 139 -20.20 1.05 -8.91
CA ALA A 139 -19.23 1.52 -9.91
C ALA A 139 -19.75 1.26 -11.33
N THR A 140 -19.83 2.31 -12.16
CA THR A 140 -20.34 2.23 -13.54
C THR A 140 -19.23 2.34 -14.57
N GLU A 141 -18.21 3.16 -14.31
CA GLU A 141 -17.06 3.36 -15.17
C GLU A 141 -15.76 3.29 -14.37
N ARG A 142 -14.68 2.82 -14.99
CA ARG A 142 -13.38 2.63 -14.34
C ARG A 142 -12.25 2.88 -15.32
N ILE A 143 -11.37 3.80 -14.96
CA ILE A 143 -10.18 4.17 -15.72
C ILE A 143 -8.97 3.92 -14.86
N TYR A 144 -8.01 3.15 -15.35
CA TYR A 144 -6.72 2.95 -14.68
C TYR A 144 -5.87 4.22 -14.83
N LEU A 145 -5.39 4.75 -13.72
CA LEU A 145 -4.58 5.97 -13.69
C LEU A 145 -3.08 5.69 -13.52
N GLY A 146 -2.71 4.55 -12.95
CA GLY A 146 -1.33 4.19 -12.66
C GLY A 146 -1.19 3.45 -11.33
N GLU A 147 0.03 3.43 -10.81
CA GLU A 147 0.37 2.80 -9.53
C GLU A 147 1.05 3.80 -8.61
N ILE A 148 0.95 3.55 -7.30
CA ILE A 148 1.62 4.32 -6.28
C ILE A 148 2.34 3.40 -5.30
N VAL A 149 3.50 3.88 -4.84
CA VAL A 149 4.25 3.32 -3.73
C VAL A 149 4.23 4.36 -2.62
N ALA A 150 3.60 4.04 -1.49
CA ALA A 150 3.39 5.02 -0.42
C ALA A 150 4.66 5.37 0.35
N ASP A 151 5.51 4.38 0.60
CA ASP A 151 6.77 4.54 1.33
C ASP A 151 7.78 3.48 0.86
N SER A 152 8.53 3.79 -0.21
CA SER A 152 9.53 2.87 -0.77
C SER A 152 10.75 2.65 0.13
N GLY A 153 10.91 3.43 1.20
CA GLY A 153 11.97 3.24 2.17
C GLY A 153 11.67 2.15 3.21
N LEU A 154 10.41 1.78 3.38
CA LEU A 154 9.99 0.81 4.39
C LEU A 154 9.15 -0.32 3.81
N THR A 155 8.28 -0.06 2.83
CA THR A 155 7.35 -1.07 2.32
C THR A 155 7.49 -1.29 0.83
N GLY A 156 7.47 -2.57 0.42
CA GLY A 156 7.37 -2.99 -0.98
C GLY A 156 5.94 -2.98 -1.55
N GLY A 157 4.98 -2.41 -0.82
CA GLY A 157 3.58 -2.37 -1.25
C GLY A 157 3.33 -1.43 -2.42
N ILE A 158 2.68 -1.95 -3.46
CA ILE A 158 2.23 -1.19 -4.63
C ILE A 158 0.70 -1.21 -4.63
N ALA A 159 0.08 -0.06 -4.85
CA ALA A 159 -1.37 0.03 -5.01
C ALA A 159 -1.73 0.60 -6.38
N ALA A 160 -2.62 -0.09 -7.10
CA ALA A 160 -3.19 0.40 -8.34
C ALA A 160 -4.17 1.55 -8.07
N VAL A 161 -4.18 2.55 -8.93
CA VAL A 161 -5.09 3.70 -8.81
C VAL A 161 -6.10 3.67 -9.94
N TYR A 162 -7.37 3.71 -9.57
CA TYR A 162 -8.48 3.83 -10.52
C TYR A 162 -9.28 5.10 -10.29
N LEU A 163 -9.65 5.76 -11.38
CA LEU A 163 -10.74 6.72 -11.38
C LEU A 163 -12.04 5.95 -11.66
N CYS A 164 -13.01 6.10 -10.77
CA CYS A 164 -14.28 5.39 -10.87
C CYS A 164 -15.46 6.37 -10.81
N LYS A 165 -16.43 6.18 -11.70
CA LYS A 165 -17.76 6.80 -11.55
C LYS A 165 -18.63 5.85 -10.75
N ALA A 166 -19.32 6.37 -9.76
CA ALA A 166 -20.24 5.57 -8.95
C ALA A 166 -21.60 6.25 -8.80
N GLU A 167 -22.62 5.42 -8.67
CA GLU A 167 -24.00 5.85 -8.40
C GLU A 167 -24.44 5.35 -7.04
N ASN A 168 -25.44 6.06 -6.46
CA ASN A 168 -26.12 5.65 -5.22
C ASN A 168 -25.19 5.48 -4.01
N VAL A 169 -24.10 6.28 -3.94
CA VAL A 169 -23.25 6.29 -2.75
C VAL A 169 -24.02 6.74 -1.52
N SER A 170 -23.83 6.06 -0.43
CA SER A 170 -24.47 6.35 0.86
C SER A 170 -23.53 5.98 2.00
N GLN A 171 -23.71 6.62 3.13
CA GLN A 171 -22.93 6.30 4.31
C GLN A 171 -23.29 4.91 4.84
N LYS A 172 -22.26 4.07 5.06
CA LYS A 172 -22.39 2.83 5.82
C LYS A 172 -21.91 3.07 7.25
N ASN A 173 -22.80 2.96 8.22
CA ASN A 173 -22.49 3.22 9.62
C ASN A 173 -21.60 2.14 10.20
N GLY A 174 -20.43 2.55 10.72
CA GLY A 174 -19.55 1.72 11.57
C GLY A 174 -18.72 0.66 10.84
N TYR A 175 -18.77 0.59 9.51
CA TYR A 175 -17.95 -0.35 8.76
C TYR A 175 -16.48 0.10 8.81
N GLU A 176 -15.58 -0.77 9.25
CA GLU A 176 -14.12 -0.55 9.32
C GLU A 176 -13.67 0.80 9.90
N GLY A 177 -14.41 1.35 10.86
CA GLY A 177 -14.10 2.65 11.47
C GLY A 177 -14.46 3.86 10.59
N ILE A 178 -15.25 3.68 9.54
CA ILE A 178 -15.79 4.76 8.71
C ILE A 178 -16.86 5.48 9.53
N GLN A 179 -16.63 6.78 9.78
CA GLN A 179 -17.54 7.64 10.52
C GLN A 179 -18.46 8.43 9.59
N GLU A 180 -17.94 8.85 8.42
CA GLU A 180 -18.64 9.78 7.54
C GLU A 180 -18.23 9.56 6.09
N LEU A 181 -19.20 9.67 5.17
CA LEU A 181 -18.98 9.80 3.74
C LEU A 181 -19.17 11.26 3.35
N VAL A 182 -18.19 11.84 2.68
CA VAL A 182 -18.18 13.25 2.29
C VAL A 182 -18.14 13.37 0.78
N LEU A 183 -18.97 14.28 0.24
CA LEU A 183 -18.98 14.64 -1.18
C LEU A 183 -18.43 16.05 -1.34
N LEU A 184 -17.28 16.17 -2.01
CA LEU A 184 -16.60 17.45 -2.22
C LEU A 184 -16.58 17.85 -3.69
N GLU A 185 -16.86 19.13 -3.95
CA GLU A 185 -16.46 19.74 -5.21
C GLU A 185 -14.93 19.78 -5.34
N GLU A 186 -14.41 19.88 -6.55
CA GLU A 186 -12.95 19.86 -6.75
C GLU A 186 -12.25 21.01 -6.01
N HIS A 187 -12.83 22.20 -6.02
CA HIS A 187 -12.25 23.34 -5.31
C HIS A 187 -12.23 23.13 -3.78
N GLU A 188 -13.23 22.45 -3.20
CA GLU A 188 -13.25 22.11 -1.77
C GLU A 188 -12.17 21.06 -1.43
N LEU A 189 -12.02 20.05 -2.30
CA LEU A 189 -10.97 19.04 -2.16
C LEU A 189 -9.59 19.70 -2.15
N VAL A 190 -9.31 20.59 -3.10
CA VAL A 190 -8.06 21.36 -3.17
C VAL A 190 -7.83 22.20 -1.91
N GLN A 191 -8.87 22.88 -1.41
CA GLN A 191 -8.78 23.63 -0.15
C GLN A 191 -8.47 22.73 1.05
N TRP A 192 -9.08 21.54 1.11
CA TRP A 192 -8.82 20.59 2.20
C TRP A 192 -7.39 20.01 2.13
N ILE A 193 -6.85 19.81 0.93
CA ILE A 193 -5.45 19.44 0.74
C ILE A 193 -4.54 20.59 1.17
N ALA A 194 -4.77 21.82 0.69
CA ALA A 194 -3.95 22.98 0.98
C ALA A 194 -3.92 23.34 2.47
N SER A 195 -5.02 23.12 3.19
CA SER A 195 -5.11 23.33 4.64
C SER A 195 -4.54 22.18 5.48
N GLY A 196 -4.11 21.07 4.87
CA GLY A 196 -3.65 19.88 5.58
C GLY A 196 -4.76 19.05 6.24
N LYS A 197 -6.04 19.36 5.96
CA LYS A 197 -7.17 18.55 6.43
C LYS A 197 -7.17 17.17 5.77
N ILE A 198 -6.74 17.07 4.51
CA ILE A 198 -6.40 15.84 3.82
C ILE A 198 -4.87 15.74 3.78
N ASN A 199 -4.32 14.77 4.48
CA ASN A 199 -2.89 14.51 4.58
C ASN A 199 -2.54 13.02 4.42
N ASP A 200 -3.48 12.22 3.92
CA ASP A 200 -3.26 10.81 3.61
C ASP A 200 -2.46 10.67 2.31
N GLY A 201 -1.28 10.04 2.38
CA GLY A 201 -0.36 9.93 1.25
C GLY A 201 -0.96 9.21 0.03
N PHE A 202 -1.77 8.17 0.25
CA PHE A 202 -2.48 7.48 -0.83
C PHE A 202 -3.46 8.41 -1.55
N THR A 203 -4.21 9.19 -0.80
CA THR A 203 -5.18 10.15 -1.34
C THR A 203 -4.49 11.26 -2.14
N LEU A 204 -3.42 11.84 -1.60
CA LEU A 204 -2.64 12.89 -2.27
C LEU A 204 -2.02 12.39 -3.57
N SER A 205 -1.41 11.20 -3.56
CA SER A 205 -0.80 10.60 -4.75
C SER A 205 -1.85 10.22 -5.80
N ALA A 206 -2.98 9.65 -5.39
CA ALA A 206 -4.07 9.31 -6.31
C ALA A 206 -4.69 10.55 -6.94
N TYR A 207 -4.85 11.65 -6.18
CA TYR A 207 -5.31 12.93 -6.72
C TYR A 207 -4.31 13.53 -7.72
N ALA A 208 -3.01 13.42 -7.45
CA ALA A 208 -1.98 13.86 -8.41
C ALA A 208 -2.06 13.09 -9.74
N LEU A 209 -2.27 11.76 -9.71
CA LEU A 209 -2.48 10.95 -10.91
C LEU A 209 -3.76 11.34 -11.64
N TYR A 210 -4.85 11.60 -10.91
CA TYR A 210 -6.10 12.13 -11.49
C TYR A 210 -5.86 13.45 -12.22
N CYS A 211 -5.20 14.42 -11.60
CA CYS A 211 -4.89 15.72 -12.21
C CYS A 211 -4.05 15.55 -13.49
N ALA A 212 -3.01 14.70 -13.46
CA ALA A 212 -2.19 14.41 -14.63
C ALA A 212 -2.99 13.77 -15.77
N TYR A 213 -3.90 12.84 -15.43
CA TYR A 213 -4.79 12.22 -16.40
C TYR A 213 -5.72 13.26 -17.07
N VAL A 214 -6.39 14.10 -16.26
CA VAL A 214 -7.32 15.14 -16.76
C VAL A 214 -6.60 16.17 -17.63
N GLN A 215 -5.41 16.60 -17.20
CA GLN A 215 -4.58 17.52 -17.99
C GLN A 215 -4.25 16.96 -19.39
N LYS A 216 -3.99 15.66 -19.47
CA LYS A 216 -3.62 14.99 -20.73
C LYS A 216 -4.82 14.66 -21.61
N ASN A 217 -5.93 14.23 -21.03
CA ASN A 217 -7.04 13.60 -21.76
C ASN A 217 -8.36 14.37 -21.68
N GLY A 218 -8.45 15.41 -20.85
CA GLY A 218 -9.71 16.08 -20.50
C GLY A 218 -10.49 15.30 -19.43
N PHE A 219 -11.65 15.84 -19.04
CA PHE A 219 -12.54 15.20 -18.08
C PHE A 219 -13.21 13.97 -18.73
N PRO A 220 -13.11 12.78 -18.14
CA PRO A 220 -13.56 11.55 -18.79
C PRO A 220 -15.09 11.32 -18.67
N PHE A 221 -15.75 11.87 -17.68
CA PHE A 221 -17.19 11.76 -17.41
C PHE A 221 -17.65 12.80 -16.40
#